data_90becebb12b013ceec128080008b6c14
#
_entry.id   90becebb12b013ceec128080008b6c14
#
_cell.length_a   1.000
_cell.length_b   1.000
_cell.length_c   1.000
_cell.angle_alpha   90.00
_cell.angle_beta   90.00
_cell.angle_gamma   90.00
#
_symmetry.space_group_name_H-M   'P 1'
#
loop_
_entity.id
_entity.type
_entity.pdbx_description
1 polymer ?
#
loop_
_entity_poly.entity_id
_entity_poly.type
_entity_poly.pdbx_seq_one_letter_code
_entity_poly.pdbx_strand_id
1 'polypeptide(L)'
;MQRAGDPVTTLSGGNQQKVVIARVLADQPGVLLLNDPTRGIDVSAKHDLYDVLQDLCAAGTSVVLLSTEVDELVNLVDRVLVFRDQQVVAQIPRDRLTRSAIVSAYFGPGATPDPTPPTEGASGVDAHASPGA
;
A
#
# COMPACT_ATOMS: atom_id res chain seq x y z
N MET A 1 15.17 -24.73 -8.16
CA MET A 1 16.29 -23.88 -7.73
C MET A 1 16.43 -22.78 -8.79
N GLN A 2 16.02 -21.54 -8.47
CA GLN A 2 16.13 -20.41 -9.41
C GLN A 2 17.60 -19.98 -9.53
N ARG A 3 18.04 -19.66 -10.76
CA ARG A 3 19.42 -19.27 -11.04
C ARG A 3 19.54 -17.75 -11.06
N ALA A 4 20.70 -17.22 -10.64
CA ALA A 4 21.05 -15.82 -10.83
C ALA A 4 21.17 -15.56 -12.35
N GLY A 5 20.15 -14.95 -12.95
CA GLY A 5 20.05 -14.73 -14.41
C GLY A 5 18.67 -15.08 -14.96
N ASP A 6 17.82 -15.73 -14.17
CA ASP A 6 16.42 -15.93 -14.58
C ASP A 6 15.68 -14.57 -14.59
N PRO A 7 14.77 -14.34 -15.55
CA PRO A 7 13.98 -13.11 -15.59
C PRO A 7 13.19 -12.89 -14.28
N VAL A 8 13.13 -11.64 -13.79
CA VAL A 8 12.37 -11.28 -12.57
C VAL A 8 10.90 -11.68 -12.67
N THR A 9 10.36 -11.74 -13.88
CA THR A 9 8.97 -12.18 -14.16
C THR A 9 8.69 -13.64 -13.80
N THR A 10 9.71 -14.47 -13.57
CA THR A 10 9.55 -15.85 -13.09
C THR A 10 9.38 -15.97 -11.59
N LEU A 11 9.57 -14.88 -10.86
CA LEU A 11 9.41 -14.80 -9.42
C LEU A 11 7.94 -14.59 -9.03
N SER A 12 7.58 -15.01 -7.80
CA SER A 12 6.30 -14.60 -7.20
C SER A 12 6.21 -13.07 -7.06
N GLY A 13 4.99 -12.50 -7.04
CA GLY A 13 4.79 -11.06 -6.94
C GLY A 13 5.54 -10.42 -5.76
N GLY A 14 5.54 -11.06 -4.58
CA GLY A 14 6.29 -10.59 -3.42
C GLY A 14 7.81 -10.59 -3.63
N ASN A 15 8.35 -11.60 -4.32
CA ASN A 15 9.77 -11.64 -4.65
C ASN A 15 10.14 -10.62 -5.73
N GLN A 16 9.27 -10.38 -6.71
CA GLN A 16 9.46 -9.30 -7.69
C GLN A 16 9.54 -7.94 -6.98
N GLN A 17 8.64 -7.68 -6.03
CA GLN A 17 8.64 -6.44 -5.25
C GLN A 17 9.94 -6.27 -4.43
N LYS A 18 10.43 -7.33 -3.79
CA LYS A 18 11.72 -7.33 -3.08
C LYS A 18 12.88 -6.98 -4.00
N VAL A 19 12.91 -7.50 -5.22
CA VAL A 19 13.96 -7.19 -6.20
C VAL A 19 13.91 -5.71 -6.62
N VAL A 20 12.71 -5.16 -6.86
CA VAL A 20 12.55 -3.75 -7.20
C VAL A 20 13.07 -2.87 -6.06
N ILE A 21 12.68 -3.17 -4.83
CA ILE A 21 13.12 -2.42 -3.66
C ILE A 21 14.64 -2.56 -3.48
N ALA A 22 15.19 -3.77 -3.53
CA ALA A 22 16.63 -3.99 -3.41
C ALA A 22 17.44 -3.19 -4.45
N ARG A 23 16.93 -3.07 -5.67
CA ARG A 23 17.55 -2.27 -6.73
C ARG A 23 17.57 -0.77 -6.38
N VAL A 24 16.45 -0.24 -5.89
CA VAL A 24 16.37 1.18 -5.47
C VAL A 24 17.29 1.45 -4.28
N LEU A 25 17.42 0.48 -3.37
CA LEU A 25 18.26 0.60 -2.18
C LEU A 25 19.75 0.52 -2.47
N ALA A 26 20.15 -0.11 -3.57
CA ALA A 26 21.57 -0.14 -3.98
C ALA A 26 22.15 1.26 -4.18
N ASP A 27 21.31 2.25 -4.50
CA ASP A 27 21.69 3.64 -4.68
C ASP A 27 21.73 4.44 -3.35
N GLN A 28 21.42 3.82 -2.21
CA GLN A 28 21.37 4.44 -0.87
C GLN A 28 20.63 5.78 -0.83
N PRO A 29 19.35 5.83 -1.21
CA PRO A 29 18.60 7.08 -1.27
C PRO A 29 18.41 7.66 0.14
N GLY A 30 18.54 8.98 0.29
CA GLY A 30 18.18 9.67 1.53
C GLY A 30 16.66 9.72 1.78
N VAL A 31 15.85 9.64 0.70
CA VAL A 31 14.39 9.62 0.76
C VAL A 31 13.85 8.56 -0.20
N LEU A 32 12.95 7.71 0.30
CA LEU A 32 12.28 6.66 -0.46
C LEU A 32 10.77 6.97 -0.53
N LEU A 33 10.22 7.02 -1.75
CA LEU A 33 8.79 7.20 -1.99
C LEU A 33 8.18 5.88 -2.44
N LEU A 34 7.16 5.41 -1.71
CA LEU A 34 6.45 4.16 -2.00
C LEU A 34 4.96 4.43 -2.17
N ASN A 35 4.39 3.88 -3.24
CA ASN A 35 2.97 3.95 -3.52
C ASN A 35 2.37 2.55 -3.52
N ASP A 36 1.49 2.26 -2.54
CA ASP A 36 0.84 0.97 -2.30
C ASP A 36 1.81 -0.23 -2.47
N PRO A 37 2.97 -0.24 -1.78
CA PRO A 37 4.03 -1.22 -2.04
C PRO A 37 3.64 -2.65 -1.69
N THR A 38 2.61 -2.83 -0.88
CA THR A 38 2.10 -4.13 -0.41
C THR A 38 0.89 -4.63 -1.19
N ARG A 39 0.43 -3.86 -2.17
CA ARG A 39 -0.75 -4.22 -2.95
C ARG A 39 -0.53 -5.51 -3.74
N GLY A 40 -1.41 -6.48 -3.53
CA GLY A 40 -1.37 -7.75 -4.26
C GLY A 40 -0.28 -8.74 -3.83
N ILE A 41 0.37 -8.51 -2.68
CA ILE A 41 1.33 -9.45 -2.10
C ILE A 41 0.72 -10.17 -0.89
N ASP A 42 1.22 -11.38 -0.62
CA ASP A 42 0.77 -12.18 0.52
C ASP A 42 1.24 -11.61 1.87
N VAL A 43 0.61 -12.06 2.96
CA VAL A 43 0.84 -11.55 4.32
C VAL A 43 2.30 -11.75 4.75
N SER A 44 2.91 -12.89 4.40
CA SER A 44 4.31 -13.16 4.77
C SER A 44 5.27 -12.19 4.08
N ALA A 45 5.06 -11.97 2.77
CA ALA A 45 5.87 -11.02 2.00
C ALA A 45 5.67 -9.57 2.46
N LYS A 46 4.48 -9.21 2.98
CA LYS A 46 4.25 -7.90 3.61
C LYS A 46 5.14 -7.70 4.84
N HIS A 47 5.18 -8.69 5.73
CA HIS A 47 6.03 -8.60 6.94
C HIS A 47 7.51 -8.45 6.60
N ASP A 48 8.01 -9.24 5.66
CA ASP A 48 9.41 -9.11 5.21
C ASP A 48 9.71 -7.70 4.65
N LEU A 49 8.74 -7.11 3.94
CA LEU A 49 8.88 -5.74 3.44
C LEU A 49 8.91 -4.71 4.57
N TYR A 50 8.07 -4.89 5.59
CA TYR A 50 8.03 -3.98 6.73
C TYR A 50 9.35 -3.99 7.50
N ASP A 51 9.94 -5.16 7.71
CA ASP A 51 11.24 -5.28 8.35
C ASP A 51 12.32 -4.52 7.56
N VAL A 52 12.34 -4.67 6.23
CA VAL A 52 13.26 -3.93 5.35
C VAL A 52 13.06 -2.42 5.47
N LEU A 53 11.81 -1.93 5.50
CA LEU A 53 11.53 -0.50 5.62
C LEU A 53 11.96 0.05 6.99
N GLN A 54 11.76 -0.71 8.06
CA GLN A 54 12.20 -0.32 9.40
C GLN A 54 13.73 -0.25 9.48
N ASP A 55 14.45 -1.23 8.92
CA ASP A 55 15.91 -1.23 8.86
C ASP A 55 16.45 -0.01 8.11
N LEU A 56 15.80 0.37 7.02
CA LEU A 56 16.15 1.57 6.25
C LEU A 56 15.95 2.85 7.04
N CYS A 57 14.83 2.97 7.74
CA CYS A 57 14.58 4.12 8.61
C CYS A 57 15.63 4.18 9.74
N ALA A 58 15.99 3.04 10.32
CA ALA A 58 17.04 2.97 11.33
C ALA A 58 18.43 3.35 10.78
N ALA A 59 18.68 3.08 9.49
CA ALA A 59 19.90 3.49 8.79
C ALA A 59 19.92 4.98 8.36
N GLY A 60 18.81 5.72 8.59
CA GLY A 60 18.70 7.15 8.30
C GLY A 60 17.97 7.51 6.99
N THR A 61 17.41 6.55 6.27
CA THR A 61 16.56 6.82 5.10
C THR A 61 15.18 7.30 5.57
N SER A 62 14.70 8.39 5.01
CA SER A 62 13.31 8.84 5.21
C SER A 62 12.38 8.12 4.25
N VAL A 63 11.32 7.49 4.76
CA VAL A 63 10.33 6.79 3.93
C VAL A 63 9.02 7.58 3.90
N VAL A 64 8.53 7.87 2.69
CA VAL A 64 7.18 8.40 2.45
C VAL A 64 6.35 7.30 1.83
N LEU A 65 5.36 6.83 2.58
CA LEU A 65 4.50 5.72 2.19
C LEU A 65 3.09 6.24 1.88
N LEU A 66 2.61 5.99 0.67
CA LEU A 66 1.20 6.07 0.34
C LEU A 66 0.62 4.66 0.41
N SER A 67 -0.41 4.45 1.22
CA SER A 67 -1.10 3.18 1.36
C SER A 67 -2.60 3.38 1.47
N THR A 68 -3.35 2.46 0.86
CA THR A 68 -4.81 2.35 1.00
C THR A 68 -5.20 1.49 2.20
N GLU A 69 -4.24 0.77 2.80
CA GLU A 69 -4.47 -0.08 3.98
C GLU A 69 -4.19 0.71 5.28
N VAL A 70 -5.26 1.13 5.96
CA VAL A 70 -5.14 1.94 7.19
C VAL A 70 -4.36 1.23 8.29
N ASP A 71 -4.51 -0.10 8.41
CA ASP A 71 -3.81 -0.89 9.43
C ASP A 71 -2.29 -0.92 9.18
N GLU A 72 -1.86 -0.88 7.92
CA GLU A 72 -0.46 -0.74 7.54
C GLU A 72 0.11 0.59 8.03
N LEU A 73 -0.60 1.69 7.79
CA LEU A 73 -0.19 3.01 8.27
C LEU A 73 -0.07 3.05 9.80
N VAL A 74 -1.08 2.51 10.51
CA VAL A 74 -1.06 2.49 11.99
C VAL A 74 0.15 1.73 12.53
N ASN A 75 0.59 0.67 11.87
CA ASN A 75 1.68 -0.18 12.37
C ASN A 75 3.09 0.32 11.99
N LEU A 76 3.24 0.97 10.84
CA LEU A 76 4.57 1.23 10.26
C LEU A 76 5.07 2.66 10.42
N VAL A 77 4.19 3.67 10.42
CA VAL A 77 4.65 5.04 10.23
C VAL A 77 4.71 5.85 11.52
N ASP A 78 5.58 6.87 11.58
CA ASP A 78 5.71 7.78 12.71
C ASP A 78 4.65 8.88 12.70
N ARG A 79 4.10 9.19 11.54
CA ARG A 79 3.02 10.17 11.36
C ARG A 79 2.26 9.90 10.08
N VAL A 80 0.99 10.28 10.07
CA VAL A 80 0.13 10.27 8.88
C VAL A 80 -0.25 11.70 8.49
N LEU A 81 -0.13 12.00 7.20
CA LEU A 81 -0.74 13.18 6.59
C LEU A 81 -2.00 12.75 5.85
N VAL A 82 -3.14 13.28 6.24
CA VAL A 82 -4.42 12.97 5.60
C VAL A 82 -4.70 14.03 4.53
N PHE A 83 -4.81 13.57 3.28
CA PHE A 83 -5.15 14.42 2.14
C PHE A 83 -6.62 14.23 1.79
N ARG A 84 -7.31 15.35 1.59
CA ARG A 84 -8.67 15.42 1.07
C ARG A 84 -8.81 16.70 0.24
N ASP A 85 -9.44 16.60 -0.94
CA ASP A 85 -9.67 17.74 -1.84
C ASP A 85 -8.37 18.51 -2.16
N GLN A 86 -7.28 17.77 -2.42
CA GLN A 86 -5.95 18.29 -2.75
C GLN A 86 -5.29 19.10 -1.61
N GLN A 87 -5.77 18.98 -0.39
CA GLN A 87 -5.23 19.66 0.78
C GLN A 87 -4.89 18.68 1.90
N VAL A 88 -3.88 19.02 2.69
CA VAL A 88 -3.61 18.32 3.94
C VAL A 88 -4.63 18.78 4.98
N VAL A 89 -5.58 17.90 5.32
CA VAL A 89 -6.66 18.21 6.28
C VAL A 89 -6.30 17.82 7.70
N ALA A 90 -5.33 16.93 7.89
CA ALA A 90 -4.84 16.57 9.21
C ALA A 90 -3.40 16.02 9.14
N GLN A 91 -2.69 16.21 10.25
CA GLN A 91 -1.43 15.55 10.55
C GLN A 91 -1.59 14.81 11.88
N ILE A 92 -1.40 13.49 11.86
CA ILE A 92 -1.60 12.61 13.03
C ILE A 92 -0.24 12.04 13.41
N PRO A 93 0.36 12.46 14.54
CA PRO A 93 1.63 11.91 15.02
C PRO A 93 1.43 10.53 15.66
N ARG A 94 2.52 9.79 15.84
CA ARG A 94 2.55 8.40 16.32
C ARG A 94 1.77 8.16 17.61
N ASP A 95 1.87 9.06 18.57
CA ASP A 95 1.21 8.98 19.87
C ASP A 95 -0.33 9.06 19.79
N ARG A 96 -0.87 9.61 18.69
CA ARG A 96 -2.31 9.73 18.41
C ARG A 96 -2.76 8.88 17.23
N LEU A 97 -1.85 8.10 16.66
CA LEU A 97 -2.11 7.36 15.44
C LEU A 97 -2.94 6.11 15.73
N THR A 98 -4.21 6.17 15.36
CA THR A 98 -5.16 5.06 15.44
C THR A 98 -5.97 4.99 14.16
N ARG A 99 -6.53 3.80 13.85
CA ARG A 99 -7.44 3.62 12.73
C ARG A 99 -8.59 4.64 12.76
N SER A 100 -9.20 4.80 13.92
CA SER A 100 -10.30 5.76 14.14
C SER A 100 -9.88 7.21 13.86
N ALA A 101 -8.68 7.62 14.28
CA ALA A 101 -8.16 8.96 14.04
C ALA A 101 -7.98 9.24 12.54
N ILE A 102 -7.43 8.28 11.78
CA ILE A 102 -7.26 8.42 10.33
C ILE A 102 -8.61 8.53 9.64
N VAL A 103 -9.54 7.60 9.95
CA VAL A 103 -10.88 7.57 9.33
C VAL A 103 -11.67 8.84 9.65
N SER A 104 -11.67 9.28 10.91
CA SER A 104 -12.36 10.52 11.30
C SER A 104 -11.77 11.76 10.63
N ALA A 105 -10.45 11.79 10.45
CA ALA A 105 -9.80 12.90 9.74
C ALA A 105 -10.16 12.93 8.26
N TYR A 106 -10.31 11.76 7.63
CA TYR A 106 -10.63 11.64 6.21
C TYR A 106 -12.12 11.93 5.92
N PHE A 107 -13.04 11.33 6.66
CA PHE A 107 -14.48 11.42 6.41
C PHE A 107 -15.19 12.49 7.25
N GLY A 108 -14.60 12.96 8.33
CA GLY A 108 -15.20 13.84 9.32
C GLY A 108 -15.69 13.13 10.59
N PRO A 109 -16.03 13.88 11.65
CA PRO A 109 -16.44 13.31 12.93
C PRO A 109 -17.73 12.50 12.78
N GLY A 110 -17.72 11.25 13.22
CA GLY A 110 -18.88 10.35 13.21
C GLY A 110 -18.95 9.37 12.03
N ALA A 111 -18.01 9.42 11.09
CA ALA A 111 -17.92 8.44 10.02
C ALA A 111 -17.40 7.10 10.57
N THR A 112 -18.23 6.07 10.54
CA THR A 112 -17.78 4.69 10.66
C THR A 112 -17.30 4.23 9.28
N PRO A 113 -16.14 3.57 9.17
CA PRO A 113 -15.74 2.99 7.89
C PRO A 113 -16.77 1.94 7.48
N ASP A 114 -17.34 2.10 6.29
CA ASP A 114 -18.13 1.05 5.67
C ASP A 114 -17.20 -0.14 5.36
N PRO A 115 -17.42 -1.33 5.93
CA PRO A 115 -16.56 -2.49 5.70
C PRO A 115 -16.71 -3.09 4.30
N THR A 116 -17.52 -2.50 3.43
CA THR A 116 -17.79 -3.04 2.11
C THR A 116 -16.75 -2.52 1.11
N PRO A 117 -15.87 -3.39 0.58
CA PRO A 117 -15.05 -2.98 -0.57
C PRO A 117 -15.99 -2.66 -1.75
N PRO A 118 -15.65 -1.70 -2.62
CA PRO A 118 -16.41 -1.43 -3.81
C PRO A 118 -16.52 -2.73 -4.62
N THR A 119 -17.75 -3.19 -4.81
CA THR A 119 -18.05 -4.34 -5.67
C THR A 119 -17.62 -3.93 -7.07
N GLU A 120 -16.60 -4.57 -7.61
CA GLU A 120 -16.26 -4.46 -9.03
C GLU A 120 -17.51 -4.78 -9.82
N GLY A 121 -17.94 -3.80 -10.62
CA GLY A 121 -19.15 -3.89 -11.41
C GLY A 121 -19.13 -5.13 -12.30
N ALA A 122 -20.07 -6.01 -12.06
CA ALA A 122 -20.40 -7.06 -12.99
C ALA A 122 -20.75 -6.41 -14.33
N SER A 123 -19.83 -6.49 -15.29
CA SER A 123 -20.11 -6.17 -16.69
C SER A 123 -21.13 -7.18 -17.19
N GLY A 124 -22.37 -6.74 -17.25
CA GLY A 124 -23.44 -7.48 -17.91
C GLY A 124 -23.09 -7.67 -19.38
N VAL A 125 -22.82 -8.89 -19.76
CA VAL A 125 -22.81 -9.32 -21.15
C VAL A 125 -24.30 -9.54 -21.55
N ASP A 126 -24.85 -8.53 -22.17
CA ASP A 126 -26.14 -8.70 -22.87
C ASP A 126 -25.97 -9.72 -23.98
N ALA A 127 -26.55 -10.89 -23.77
CA ALA A 127 -26.73 -11.91 -24.78
C ALA A 127 -27.79 -11.41 -25.76
N HIS A 128 -27.32 -11.00 -26.93
CA HIS A 128 -28.18 -10.67 -28.06
C HIS A 128 -28.87 -11.94 -28.59
N ALA A 129 -30.09 -12.18 -28.18
CA ALA A 129 -30.98 -13.19 -28.79
C ALA A 129 -31.58 -12.60 -30.04
N SER A 130 -31.17 -13.10 -31.21
CA SER A 130 -31.88 -12.88 -32.48
C SER A 130 -33.08 -13.81 -32.58
N PRO A 131 -34.26 -13.35 -32.94
CA PRO A 131 -35.34 -14.23 -33.33
C PRO A 131 -35.22 -14.57 -34.84
N GLY A 132 -34.97 -15.82 -35.12
CA GLY A 132 -35.10 -16.38 -36.46
C GLY A 132 -36.56 -16.74 -36.77
N ALA A 133 -37.01 -16.35 -37.93
CA ALA A 133 -38.28 -16.67 -38.54
C ALA A 133 -38.40 -18.15 -38.93
#